data_de92382c419a23031f665a4880431e1d
#
_entry.id   de92382c419a23031f665a4880431e1d
#
_cell.length_a   1.000
_cell.length_b   1.000
_cell.length_c   1.000
_cell.angle_alpha   90.00
_cell.angle_beta   90.00
_cell.angle_gamma   90.00
#
_symmetry.space_group_name_H-M   'P 1'
#
loop_
_entity.id
_entity.type
_entity.pdbx_description
1 polymer ?
#
loop_
_entity_poly.entity_id
_entity_poly.type
_entity_poly.pdbx_seq_one_letter_code
_entity_poly.pdbx_strand_id
1 'polypeptide(L)'
;LYVPSGSSNEAAQGRKDIFMEHFYPHLEALLEEDREFILCADWNTCYQNLDIKNWRTNQKNSGFLPHERDWLDRIYKNLGYVDVFRQMTEEPDLYTWWSNRGQAWANNVGWRLDYMLVTPGLAGSATDFAIYRDERFSDHAPVTIDFVSSILK
;
A
#
# COMPACT_ATOMS: atom_id res chain seq x y z
N LEU A 1 4.71 -3.91 9.41
CA LEU A 1 4.60 -5.02 8.46
C LEU A 1 5.40 -4.71 7.19
N TYR A 2 5.91 -5.73 6.52
CA TYR A 2 6.59 -5.64 5.22
C TYR A 2 6.13 -6.82 4.34
N VAL A 3 5.50 -6.52 3.21
CA VAL A 3 5.18 -7.53 2.20
C VAL A 3 6.41 -7.75 1.33
N PRO A 4 6.89 -8.99 1.11
CA PRO A 4 8.10 -9.24 0.33
C PRO A 4 8.06 -8.60 -1.06
N SER A 5 9.18 -8.04 -1.51
CA SER A 5 9.33 -7.59 -2.90
C SER A 5 9.61 -8.77 -3.82
N GLY A 6 8.92 -8.85 -4.94
CA GLY A 6 9.16 -9.84 -5.99
C GLY A 6 10.10 -9.36 -7.11
N SER A 7 10.60 -8.13 -7.04
CA SER A 7 11.25 -7.45 -8.16
C SER A 7 12.63 -8.00 -8.54
N SER A 8 13.29 -8.78 -7.69
CA SER A 8 14.66 -9.23 -7.93
C SER A 8 14.78 -10.36 -8.95
N ASN A 9 13.87 -11.33 -8.92
CA ASN A 9 13.83 -12.50 -9.79
C ASN A 9 12.56 -13.35 -9.53
N GLU A 10 12.37 -14.41 -10.31
CA GLU A 10 11.26 -15.36 -10.18
C GLU A 10 11.14 -15.98 -8.77
N ALA A 11 12.27 -16.34 -8.16
CA ALA A 11 12.25 -16.92 -6.81
C ALA A 11 11.79 -15.89 -5.75
N ALA A 12 12.10 -14.61 -5.94
CA ALA A 12 11.60 -13.55 -5.08
C ALA A 12 10.09 -13.34 -5.27
N GLN A 13 9.62 -13.37 -6.52
CA GLN A 13 8.18 -13.31 -6.80
C GLN A 13 7.45 -14.51 -6.18
N GLY A 14 7.99 -15.71 -6.31
CA GLY A 14 7.39 -16.90 -5.69
C GLY A 14 7.29 -16.81 -4.16
N ARG A 15 8.30 -16.23 -3.48
CA ARG A 15 8.21 -15.96 -2.04
C ARG A 15 7.12 -14.93 -1.69
N LYS A 16 6.97 -13.91 -2.52
CA LYS A 16 5.89 -12.92 -2.36
C LYS A 16 4.52 -13.57 -2.51
N ASP A 17 4.34 -14.40 -3.54
CA ASP A 17 3.08 -15.08 -3.81
C ASP A 17 2.69 -16.01 -2.65
N ILE A 18 3.65 -16.78 -2.12
CA ILE A 18 3.45 -17.61 -0.92
C ILE A 18 3.08 -16.75 0.30
N PHE A 19 3.76 -15.64 0.50
CA PHE A 19 3.41 -14.71 1.60
C PHE A 19 1.98 -14.20 1.45
N MET A 20 1.58 -13.75 0.26
CA MET A 20 0.24 -13.23 -0.02
C MET A 20 -0.85 -14.29 0.27
N GLU A 21 -0.60 -15.54 -0.12
CA GLU A 21 -1.50 -16.67 0.14
C GLU A 21 -1.68 -16.93 1.64
N HIS A 22 -0.58 -16.94 2.41
CA HIS A 22 -0.63 -17.17 3.86
C HIS A 22 -1.11 -15.96 4.66
N PHE A 23 -0.87 -14.75 4.17
CA PHE A 23 -1.24 -13.54 4.89
C PHE A 23 -2.73 -13.22 4.77
N TYR A 24 -3.38 -13.63 3.70
CA TYR A 24 -4.81 -13.36 3.51
C TYR A 24 -5.70 -13.98 4.61
N PRO A 25 -5.56 -15.27 4.98
CA PRO A 25 -6.29 -15.84 6.11
C PRO A 25 -5.97 -15.18 7.46
N HIS A 26 -4.75 -14.64 7.62
CA HIS A 26 -4.42 -13.88 8.82
C HIS A 26 -5.22 -12.57 8.90
N LEU A 27 -5.39 -11.88 7.76
CA LEU A 27 -6.24 -10.69 7.70
C LEU A 27 -7.71 -11.02 8.00
N GLU A 28 -8.21 -12.16 7.54
CA GLU A 28 -9.56 -12.63 7.91
C GLU A 28 -9.67 -12.85 9.43
N ALA A 29 -8.69 -13.51 10.03
CA ALA A 29 -8.68 -13.78 11.48
C ALA A 29 -8.65 -12.50 12.33
N LEU A 30 -7.99 -11.43 11.87
CA LEU A 30 -7.96 -10.15 12.57
C LEU A 30 -9.36 -9.50 12.65
N LEU A 31 -10.24 -9.74 11.68
CA LEU A 31 -11.60 -9.21 11.68
C LEU A 31 -12.52 -9.90 12.69
N GLU A 32 -12.16 -11.10 13.15
CA GLU A 32 -12.90 -11.82 14.18
C GLU A 32 -12.52 -11.39 15.61
N GLU A 33 -11.47 -10.56 15.75
CA GLU A 33 -11.07 -10.03 17.05
C GLU A 33 -11.97 -8.86 17.48
N ASP A 34 -12.25 -8.75 18.79
CA ASP A 34 -13.03 -7.64 19.37
C ASP A 34 -12.16 -6.37 19.53
N ARG A 35 -11.56 -5.94 18.44
CA ARG A 35 -10.77 -4.71 18.34
C ARG A 35 -10.53 -4.30 16.89
N GLU A 36 -10.21 -3.03 16.71
CA GLU A 36 -9.85 -2.47 15.41
C GLU A 36 -8.34 -2.50 15.16
N PHE A 37 -7.96 -2.57 13.90
CA PHE A 37 -6.55 -2.58 13.48
C PHE A 37 -6.24 -1.47 12.48
N ILE A 38 -5.04 -0.91 12.61
CA ILE A 38 -4.39 -0.07 11.60
C ILE A 38 -3.14 -0.82 11.14
N LEU A 39 -3.12 -1.25 9.90
CA LEU A 39 -2.03 -2.03 9.31
C LEU A 39 -1.12 -1.11 8.50
N CYS A 40 -0.04 -0.65 9.10
CA CYS A 40 0.98 0.17 8.44
C CYS A 40 2.04 -0.73 7.80
N ALA A 41 2.25 -0.62 6.49
CA ALA A 41 3.22 -1.45 5.78
C ALA A 41 3.74 -0.84 4.49
N ASP A 42 4.95 -1.26 4.09
CA ASP A 42 5.29 -1.38 2.69
C ASP A 42 4.64 -2.65 2.13
N TRP A 43 3.64 -2.47 1.28
CA TRP A 43 2.89 -3.57 0.65
C TRP A 43 3.54 -4.07 -0.63
N ASN A 44 4.59 -3.40 -1.09
CA ASN A 44 5.29 -3.70 -2.33
C ASN A 44 4.37 -3.94 -3.54
N THR A 45 3.17 -3.37 -3.51
CA THR A 45 2.14 -3.55 -4.56
C THR A 45 1.34 -2.26 -4.73
N CYS A 46 1.24 -1.75 -5.95
CA CYS A 46 0.30 -0.70 -6.31
C CYS A 46 -1.04 -1.31 -6.68
N TYR A 47 -2.14 -0.73 -6.19
CA TYR A 47 -3.48 -1.25 -6.48
C TYR A 47 -4.05 -0.67 -7.77
N GLN A 48 -4.10 0.65 -7.89
CA GLN A 48 -4.74 1.35 -8.99
C GLN A 48 -3.72 1.94 -9.97
N ASN A 49 -4.19 2.30 -11.17
CA ASN A 49 -3.35 2.94 -12.18
C ASN A 49 -2.79 4.30 -11.72
N LEU A 50 -3.52 5.00 -10.84
CA LEU A 50 -3.06 6.28 -10.28
C LEU A 50 -1.98 6.11 -9.20
N ASP A 51 -1.78 4.90 -8.68
CA ASP A 51 -0.76 4.59 -7.69
C ASP A 51 0.64 4.39 -8.28
N ILE A 52 0.77 4.46 -9.59
CA ILE A 52 2.04 4.18 -10.27
C ILE A 52 2.23 5.02 -11.52
N LYS A 53 3.38 5.67 -11.64
CA LYS A 53 3.75 6.35 -12.88
C LYS A 53 4.01 5.33 -13.99
N ASN A 54 3.61 5.68 -15.22
CA ASN A 54 3.78 4.82 -16.39
C ASN A 54 3.13 3.42 -16.24
N TRP A 55 1.95 3.35 -15.63
CA TRP A 55 1.26 2.10 -15.33
C TRP A 55 1.13 1.14 -16.55
N ARG A 56 0.98 1.67 -17.77
CA ARG A 56 0.83 0.85 -18.98
C ARG A 56 2.04 -0.04 -19.26
N THR A 57 3.24 0.46 -19.00
CA THR A 57 4.49 -0.27 -19.23
C THR A 57 4.89 -1.15 -18.04
N ASN A 58 4.28 -0.94 -16.87
CA ASN A 58 4.60 -1.65 -15.64
C ASN A 58 3.71 -2.88 -15.35
N GLN A 59 2.71 -3.19 -16.20
CA GLN A 59 1.75 -4.28 -15.95
C GLN A 59 2.36 -5.69 -15.85
N LYS A 60 3.62 -5.85 -16.28
CA LYS A 60 4.38 -7.10 -16.19
C LYS A 60 5.46 -7.07 -15.12
N ASN A 61 5.52 -6.01 -14.34
CA ASN A 61 6.53 -5.84 -13.30
C ASN A 61 5.94 -6.20 -11.93
N SER A 62 6.74 -6.91 -11.10
CA SER A 62 6.39 -7.15 -9.71
C SER A 62 6.03 -5.84 -8.99
N GLY A 63 5.02 -5.89 -8.17
CA GLY A 63 4.42 -4.72 -7.54
C GLY A 63 3.26 -4.12 -8.33
N PHE A 64 3.01 -4.62 -9.58
CA PHE A 64 1.85 -4.21 -10.38
C PHE A 64 1.30 -5.34 -11.26
N LEU A 65 1.62 -6.58 -10.94
CA LEU A 65 1.11 -7.76 -11.65
C LEU A 65 -0.40 -7.90 -11.42
N PRO A 66 -1.16 -8.43 -12.39
CA PRO A 66 -2.60 -8.60 -12.27
C PRO A 66 -3.01 -9.35 -10.98
N HIS A 67 -2.38 -10.49 -10.68
CA HIS A 67 -2.72 -11.29 -9.51
C HIS A 67 -2.39 -10.60 -8.17
N GLU A 68 -1.36 -9.73 -8.12
CA GLU A 68 -1.05 -8.91 -6.94
C GLU A 68 -2.14 -7.87 -6.71
N ARG A 69 -2.63 -7.25 -7.76
CA ARG A 69 -3.74 -6.28 -7.71
C ARG A 69 -5.06 -6.96 -7.35
N ASP A 70 -5.32 -8.15 -7.88
CA ASP A 70 -6.48 -8.97 -7.53
C ASP A 70 -6.46 -9.37 -6.05
N TRP A 71 -5.27 -9.62 -5.49
CA TRP A 71 -5.11 -9.89 -4.07
C TRP A 71 -5.51 -8.68 -3.21
N LEU A 72 -5.06 -7.47 -3.54
CA LEU A 72 -5.49 -6.25 -2.87
C LEU A 72 -6.99 -5.99 -3.06
N ASP A 73 -7.52 -6.23 -4.26
CA ASP A 73 -8.95 -6.11 -4.56
C ASP A 73 -9.80 -7.00 -3.63
N ARG A 74 -9.35 -8.24 -3.39
CA ARG A 74 -9.99 -9.14 -2.44
C ARG A 74 -9.92 -8.65 -0.99
N ILE A 75 -8.79 -8.07 -0.57
CA ILE A 75 -8.65 -7.48 0.77
C ILE A 75 -9.66 -6.34 0.95
N TYR A 76 -9.82 -5.48 -0.05
CA TYR A 76 -10.74 -4.36 0.03
C TYR A 76 -12.21 -4.78 -0.10
N LYS A 77 -12.54 -5.61 -1.10
CA LYS A 77 -13.94 -5.93 -1.42
C LYS A 77 -14.53 -7.07 -0.60
N ASN A 78 -13.72 -8.10 -0.32
CA ASN A 78 -14.24 -9.29 0.38
C ASN A 78 -14.06 -9.17 1.90
N LEU A 79 -12.90 -8.64 2.35
CA LEU A 79 -12.62 -8.48 3.78
C LEU A 79 -13.09 -7.10 4.31
N GLY A 80 -13.25 -6.11 3.44
CA GLY A 80 -13.73 -4.79 3.81
C GLY A 80 -12.66 -3.87 4.42
N TYR A 81 -11.38 -4.23 4.36
CA TYR A 81 -10.31 -3.30 4.75
C TYR A 81 -10.35 -2.03 3.89
N VAL A 82 -10.01 -0.91 4.50
CA VAL A 82 -10.06 0.40 3.85
C VAL A 82 -8.67 1.00 3.75
N ASP A 83 -8.27 1.37 2.53
CA ASP A 83 -7.13 2.24 2.29
C ASP A 83 -7.54 3.69 2.61
N VAL A 84 -7.25 4.14 3.83
CA VAL A 84 -7.69 5.45 4.31
C VAL A 84 -7.07 6.61 3.53
N PHE A 85 -5.87 6.43 2.98
CA PHE A 85 -5.27 7.43 2.11
C PHE A 85 -6.14 7.65 0.86
N ARG A 86 -6.53 6.57 0.17
CA ARG A 86 -7.36 6.66 -1.03
C ARG A 86 -8.83 6.98 -0.75
N GLN A 87 -9.29 6.77 0.47
CA GLN A 87 -10.59 7.26 0.91
C GLN A 87 -10.63 8.81 0.98
N MET A 88 -9.50 9.45 1.32
CA MET A 88 -9.40 10.91 1.44
C MET A 88 -9.06 11.62 0.12
N THR A 89 -8.39 10.94 -0.82
CA THR A 89 -7.95 11.58 -2.07
C THR A 89 -7.89 10.64 -3.26
N GLU A 90 -8.35 11.11 -4.41
CA GLU A 90 -8.19 10.49 -5.71
C GLU A 90 -7.12 11.19 -6.57
N GLU A 91 -6.34 12.10 -5.98
CA GLU A 91 -5.31 12.83 -6.70
C GLU A 91 -4.23 11.87 -7.24
N PRO A 92 -3.85 12.02 -8.53
CA PRO A 92 -2.75 11.26 -9.11
C PRO A 92 -1.40 11.78 -8.63
N ASP A 93 -0.34 11.06 -8.99
CA ASP A 93 1.06 11.47 -8.77
C ASP A 93 1.47 11.62 -7.28
N LEU A 94 0.69 11.02 -6.38
CA LEU A 94 1.00 10.89 -4.96
C LEU A 94 1.66 9.54 -4.72
N TYR A 95 2.99 9.51 -4.68
CA TYR A 95 3.79 8.29 -4.56
C TYR A 95 4.55 8.27 -3.24
N THR A 96 4.95 7.05 -2.83
CA THR A 96 5.69 6.84 -1.58
C THR A 96 7.07 6.21 -1.81
N TRP A 97 7.34 5.68 -3.02
CA TRP A 97 8.61 5.08 -3.39
C TRP A 97 9.08 5.54 -4.77
N TRP A 98 10.40 5.73 -4.91
CA TRP A 98 11.06 6.08 -6.17
C TRP A 98 12.35 5.30 -6.35
N SER A 99 12.55 4.72 -7.52
CA SER A 99 13.80 4.06 -7.86
C SER A 99 15.02 4.97 -7.64
N ASN A 100 16.11 4.38 -7.15
CA ASN A 100 17.40 5.08 -7.07
C ASN A 100 18.08 5.26 -8.44
N ARG A 101 17.49 4.74 -9.52
CA ARG A 101 18.01 4.84 -10.88
C ARG A 101 17.51 6.10 -11.57
N GLY A 102 18.40 6.73 -12.35
CA GLY A 102 18.05 7.93 -13.11
C GLY A 102 17.64 9.09 -12.21
N GLN A 103 16.65 9.86 -12.65
CA GLN A 103 16.11 11.01 -11.94
C GLN A 103 14.67 10.77 -11.46
N ALA A 104 14.38 9.55 -11.01
CA ALA A 104 13.01 9.14 -10.67
C ALA A 104 12.38 10.04 -9.60
N TRP A 105 13.13 10.36 -8.54
CA TRP A 105 12.67 11.28 -7.49
C TRP A 105 12.40 12.69 -8.02
N ALA A 106 13.35 13.28 -8.75
CA ALA A 106 13.23 14.65 -9.26
C ALA A 106 12.08 14.80 -10.26
N ASN A 107 11.85 13.78 -11.09
CA ASN A 107 10.79 13.76 -12.11
C ASN A 107 9.47 13.17 -11.60
N ASN A 108 9.37 12.85 -10.32
CA ASN A 108 8.23 12.19 -9.71
C ASN A 108 7.77 10.92 -10.46
N VAL A 109 8.74 10.09 -10.89
CA VAL A 109 8.47 8.77 -11.48
C VAL A 109 8.43 7.74 -10.36
N GLY A 110 7.31 7.69 -9.66
CA GLY A 110 7.17 6.96 -8.41
C GLY A 110 6.04 5.91 -8.43
N TRP A 111 5.97 5.19 -7.32
CA TRP A 111 5.00 4.16 -7.00
C TRP A 111 4.47 4.42 -5.59
N ARG A 112 3.19 4.23 -5.35
CA ARG A 112 2.64 4.21 -3.99
C ARG A 112 2.63 2.77 -3.51
N LEU A 113 3.54 2.43 -2.61
CA LEU A 113 3.76 1.09 -2.08
C LEU A 113 3.43 0.99 -0.58
N ASP A 114 3.41 2.14 0.10
CA ASP A 114 3.18 2.22 1.54
C ASP A 114 1.72 2.58 1.83
N TYR A 115 1.04 1.73 2.58
CA TYR A 115 -0.37 1.87 2.89
C TYR A 115 -0.62 1.79 4.39
N MET A 116 -1.63 2.50 4.85
CA MET A 116 -2.31 2.28 6.12
C MET A 116 -3.70 1.73 5.83
N LEU A 117 -3.84 0.41 5.92
CA LEU A 117 -5.14 -0.24 5.81
C LEU A 117 -5.78 -0.33 7.19
N VAL A 118 -7.05 0.00 7.28
CA VAL A 118 -7.81 -0.10 8.52
C VAL A 118 -8.93 -1.11 8.42
N THR A 119 -9.30 -1.69 9.54
CA THR A 119 -10.52 -2.49 9.66
C THR A 119 -11.77 -1.62 9.45
N PRO A 120 -12.91 -2.21 9.03
CA PRO A 120 -14.10 -1.43 8.65
C PRO A 120 -14.60 -0.46 9.71
N GLY A 121 -14.45 -0.76 11.00
CA GLY A 121 -14.88 0.10 12.10
C GLY A 121 -14.10 1.42 12.20
N LEU A 122 -12.89 1.49 11.63
CA LEU A 122 -12.10 2.72 11.55
C LEU A 122 -12.28 3.47 10.23
N ALA A 123 -13.05 2.94 9.30
CA ALA A 123 -13.36 3.64 8.05
C ALA A 123 -14.00 5.00 8.35
N GLY A 124 -13.46 6.08 7.76
CA GLY A 124 -13.95 7.45 7.99
C GLY A 124 -13.41 8.14 9.26
N SER A 125 -12.55 7.46 10.03
CA SER A 125 -11.90 8.08 11.21
C SER A 125 -10.60 8.84 10.87
N ALA A 126 -10.02 8.61 9.70
CA ALA A 126 -8.89 9.37 9.17
C ALA A 126 -9.33 10.80 8.78
N THR A 127 -8.54 11.80 9.14
CA THR A 127 -8.90 13.22 8.98
C THR A 127 -7.92 14.01 8.12
N ASP A 128 -6.67 13.58 8.02
CA ASP A 128 -5.65 14.22 7.21
C ASP A 128 -4.55 13.23 6.84
N PHE A 129 -3.78 13.55 5.81
CA PHE A 129 -2.64 12.76 5.37
C PHE A 129 -1.51 13.64 4.86
N ALA A 130 -0.28 13.15 4.94
CA ALA A 130 0.87 13.77 4.28
C ALA A 130 1.85 12.71 3.76
N ILE A 131 2.51 13.02 2.65
CA ILE A 131 3.71 12.34 2.16
C ILE A 131 4.86 13.33 2.26
N TYR A 132 5.82 13.07 3.16
CA TYR A 132 6.93 13.98 3.39
C TYR A 132 7.99 13.88 2.29
N ARG A 133 8.20 14.96 1.55
CA ARG A 133 9.13 15.02 0.42
C ARG A 133 10.16 16.16 0.48
N ASP A 134 10.23 16.90 1.58
CA ASP A 134 11.15 18.03 1.70
C ASP A 134 12.61 17.58 1.73
N GLU A 135 12.88 16.47 2.42
CA GLU A 135 14.18 15.82 2.46
C GLU A 135 14.07 14.34 2.08
N ARG A 136 15.07 13.83 1.37
CA ARG A 136 15.13 12.44 0.97
C ARG A 136 15.99 11.62 1.94
N PHE A 137 15.37 10.86 2.82
CA PHE A 137 16.05 9.96 3.76
C PHE A 137 16.29 8.56 3.19
N SER A 138 15.45 8.15 2.24
CA SER A 138 15.40 6.79 1.70
C SER A 138 14.89 6.84 0.25
N ASP A 139 14.73 5.71 -0.39
CA ASP A 139 13.94 5.55 -1.61
C ASP A 139 12.42 5.53 -1.33
N HIS A 140 12.01 5.42 -0.05
CA HIS A 140 10.65 5.69 0.41
C HIS A 140 10.54 7.08 1.07
N ALA A 141 9.37 7.69 0.99
CA ALA A 141 8.99 8.87 1.75
C ALA A 141 8.11 8.47 2.94
N PRO A 142 8.28 9.11 4.11
CA PRO A 142 7.36 8.95 5.22
C PRO A 142 5.92 9.32 4.83
N VAL A 143 4.98 8.47 5.25
CA VAL A 143 3.54 8.71 5.12
C VAL A 143 2.96 8.88 6.50
N THR A 144 2.16 9.93 6.71
CA THR A 144 1.42 10.17 7.94
C THR A 144 -0.07 10.20 7.66
N ILE A 145 -0.86 9.65 8.57
CA ILE A 145 -2.32 9.74 8.56
C ILE A 145 -2.76 10.16 9.96
N ASP A 146 -3.57 11.20 10.03
CA ASP A 146 -4.18 11.66 11.27
C ASP A 146 -5.56 11.00 11.45
N PHE A 147 -5.83 10.56 12.67
CA PHE A 147 -7.10 9.94 13.05
C PHE A 147 -7.76 10.71 14.19
N VAL A 148 -9.09 10.67 14.27
CA VAL A 148 -9.82 11.28 15.41
C VAL A 148 -9.45 10.57 16.71
N SER A 149 -9.27 11.33 17.80
CA SER A 149 -8.78 10.82 19.09
C SER A 149 -9.69 9.81 19.81
N SER A 150 -10.95 9.71 19.41
CA SER A 150 -11.91 8.75 19.99
C SER A 150 -11.60 7.28 19.69
N ILE A 151 -10.64 7.02 18.78
CA ILE A 151 -10.18 5.66 18.44
C ILE A 151 -9.36 5.03 19.59
N LEU A 152 -8.77 5.84 20.44
CA LEU A 152 -7.81 5.41 21.47
C LEU A 152 -8.46 5.19 22.86
N LYS A 153 -9.74 4.85 22.92
CA LYS A 153 -10.44 4.54 24.17
C LYS A 153 -10.34 3.08 24.53
#